data_e3922b2914c70e53d9d90848135be68c
#
_entry.id   e3922b2914c70e53d9d90848135be68c
#
_cell.length_a   1.000
_cell.length_b   1.000
_cell.length_c   1.000
_cell.angle_alpha   90.00
_cell.angle_beta   90.00
_cell.angle_gamma   90.00
#
_symmetry.space_group_name_H-M   'P 1'
#
loop_
_entity.id
_entity.type
_entity.pdbx_description
1 polymer ?
#
loop_
_entity_poly.entity_id
_entity_poly.type
_entity_poly.pdbx_seq_one_letter_code
_entity_poly.pdbx_strand_id
1 'polypeptide(L)'
;MSSSPDLMSVDTMSGAKAFDSITTFEKSDGTNGTYQSLSVVEEEGICRLDELPFTIRLLLEAALRKCDDFLIKREDVERIARWSPNMTPEEIPFAPSRVILQDFTGVPAVVDIAALRDAMVELGGDPEKVNPQVPVDLVIDHSVQVDVSGLFPDARERNLDIEYERNME
;
A
#
# COMPACT_ATOMS: atom_id res chain seq x y z
N MET A 1 0.14 16.28 -24.67
CA MET A 1 1.04 15.12 -24.52
C MET A 1 1.55 15.14 -23.08
N SER A 2 0.81 14.50 -22.21
CA SER A 2 1.16 14.41 -20.78
C SER A 2 1.85 13.07 -20.57
N SER A 3 3.15 13.12 -20.33
CA SER A 3 3.93 11.94 -19.91
C SER A 3 3.54 11.60 -18.48
N SER A 4 2.96 10.44 -18.29
CA SER A 4 2.76 9.83 -16.97
C SER A 4 4.11 9.70 -16.28
N PRO A 5 4.21 10.04 -14.98
CA PRO A 5 5.43 9.80 -14.25
C PRO A 5 5.66 8.28 -14.13
N ASP A 6 6.86 7.85 -14.52
CA ASP A 6 7.35 6.51 -14.28
C ASP A 6 7.18 6.16 -12.80
N LEU A 7 6.42 5.10 -12.56
CA LEU A 7 6.36 4.47 -11.24
C LEU A 7 7.77 4.02 -10.88
N MET A 8 8.42 4.78 -10.01
CA MET A 8 9.70 4.41 -9.42
C MET A 8 9.64 2.96 -8.95
N SER A 9 10.45 2.13 -9.55
CA SER A 9 10.76 0.81 -9.04
C SER A 9 11.32 0.97 -7.62
N VAL A 10 10.54 0.56 -6.64
CA VAL A 10 11.04 0.42 -5.26
C VAL A 10 12.07 -0.68 -5.31
N ASP A 11 13.33 -0.28 -5.35
CA ASP A 11 14.48 -1.18 -5.21
C ASP A 11 14.35 -1.85 -3.84
N THR A 12 13.90 -3.09 -3.86
CA THR A 12 13.85 -3.93 -2.67
C THR A 12 15.27 -4.22 -2.26
N MET A 13 15.68 -3.72 -1.11
CA MET A 13 16.93 -4.12 -0.46
C MET A 13 17.02 -5.64 -0.47
N SER A 14 18.07 -6.15 -1.16
CA SER A 14 18.34 -7.56 -1.33
C SER A 14 18.86 -8.18 -0.02
N GLY A 15 17.93 -8.49 0.88
CA GLY A 15 18.13 -9.57 1.83
C GLY A 15 17.62 -10.87 1.18
N ALA A 16 18.24 -11.99 1.44
CA ALA A 16 17.73 -13.28 1.00
C ALA A 16 16.30 -13.40 1.50
N LYS A 17 15.31 -13.42 0.58
CA LYS A 17 13.91 -13.55 0.98
C LYS A 17 13.71 -14.91 1.61
N ALA A 18 13.09 -14.95 2.77
CA ALA A 18 12.81 -16.18 3.51
C ALA A 18 11.95 -17.17 2.70
N PHE A 19 11.20 -16.65 1.69
CA PHE A 19 10.39 -17.42 0.75
C PHE A 19 10.59 -16.90 -0.67
N ASP A 20 10.74 -17.81 -1.63
CA ASP A 20 10.77 -17.47 -3.06
C ASP A 20 9.32 -17.42 -3.61
N SER A 21 8.59 -16.39 -3.21
CA SER A 21 7.16 -16.27 -3.46
C SER A 21 6.81 -15.43 -4.69
N ILE A 22 7.77 -14.75 -5.34
CA ILE A 22 7.49 -13.89 -6.49
C ILE A 22 7.24 -14.73 -7.73
N THR A 23 6.05 -14.58 -8.29
CA THR A 23 5.65 -15.25 -9.53
C THR A 23 5.27 -14.21 -10.57
N THR A 24 5.53 -14.52 -11.84
CA THR A 24 5.18 -13.66 -12.98
C THR A 24 3.92 -14.16 -13.67
N PHE A 25 3.18 -13.24 -14.28
CA PHE A 25 2.07 -13.53 -15.17
C PHE A 25 2.07 -12.55 -16.36
N GLU A 26 1.55 -12.99 -17.49
CA GLU A 26 1.40 -12.13 -18.67
C GLU A 26 0.10 -11.33 -18.57
N LYS A 27 0.21 -10.01 -18.74
CA LYS A 27 -0.94 -9.10 -18.82
C LYS A 27 -1.55 -9.10 -20.20
N SER A 28 -2.77 -8.57 -20.32
CA SER A 28 -3.51 -8.46 -21.60
C SER A 28 -2.80 -7.61 -22.66
N ASP A 29 -1.88 -6.73 -22.27
CA ASP A 29 -1.07 -5.89 -23.14
C ASP A 29 0.26 -6.56 -23.58
N GLY A 30 0.49 -7.82 -23.21
CA GLY A 30 1.69 -8.59 -23.51
C GLY A 30 2.89 -8.27 -22.57
N THR A 31 2.73 -7.37 -21.61
CA THR A 31 3.76 -7.12 -20.60
C THR A 31 3.65 -8.09 -19.42
N ASN A 32 4.74 -8.29 -18.70
CA ASN A 32 4.72 -9.14 -17.50
C ASN A 32 4.33 -8.34 -16.26
N GLY A 33 3.47 -8.94 -15.44
CA GLY A 33 3.21 -8.53 -14.06
C GLY A 33 3.84 -9.50 -13.07
N THR A 34 3.96 -9.08 -11.81
CA THR A 34 4.42 -9.93 -10.70
C THR A 34 3.41 -9.94 -9.58
N TYR A 35 3.33 -11.05 -8.87
CA TYR A 35 2.53 -11.18 -7.66
C TYR A 35 3.23 -12.08 -6.65
N GLN A 36 2.79 -12.04 -5.40
CA GLN A 36 3.25 -12.96 -4.36
C GLN A 36 2.36 -14.20 -4.39
N SER A 37 2.95 -15.36 -4.71
CA SER A 37 2.22 -16.62 -4.70
C SER A 37 2.20 -17.21 -3.29
N LEU A 38 0.99 -17.53 -2.81
CA LEU A 38 0.83 -18.26 -1.57
C LEU A 38 1.15 -19.75 -1.72
N SER A 39 1.25 -20.28 -2.95
CA SER A 39 1.56 -21.69 -3.18
C SER A 39 2.87 -22.13 -2.53
N VAL A 40 3.81 -21.21 -2.36
CA VAL A 40 5.10 -21.50 -1.73
C VAL A 40 4.94 -22.07 -0.32
N VAL A 41 3.99 -21.58 0.49
CA VAL A 41 3.78 -22.10 1.85
C VAL A 41 3.12 -23.47 1.86
N GLU A 42 2.35 -23.79 0.82
CA GLU A 42 1.77 -25.13 0.61
C GLU A 42 2.80 -26.13 0.07
N GLU A 43 3.65 -25.71 -0.87
CA GLU A 43 4.76 -26.48 -1.42
C GLU A 43 5.80 -26.84 -0.36
N GLU A 44 6.02 -25.94 0.60
CA GLU A 44 6.88 -26.19 1.78
C GLU A 44 6.17 -27.05 2.85
N GLY A 45 4.91 -27.41 2.67
CA GLY A 45 4.14 -28.25 3.58
C GLY A 45 3.74 -27.56 4.89
N ILE A 46 3.69 -26.23 4.91
CA ILE A 46 3.37 -25.43 6.10
C ILE A 46 1.88 -25.46 6.39
N CYS A 47 1.05 -25.32 5.34
CA CYS A 47 -0.41 -25.35 5.43
C CYS A 47 -1.05 -25.87 4.15
N ARG A 48 -2.37 -26.04 4.20
CA ARG A 48 -3.23 -26.20 3.02
C ARG A 48 -4.02 -24.94 2.80
N LEU A 49 -3.86 -24.29 1.65
CA LEU A 49 -4.48 -23.00 1.37
C LEU A 49 -6.01 -23.09 1.31
N ASP A 50 -6.56 -24.23 0.84
CA ASP A 50 -8.01 -24.44 0.75
C ASP A 50 -8.69 -24.52 2.13
N GLU A 51 -7.95 -24.81 3.19
CA GLU A 51 -8.44 -24.85 4.57
C GLU A 51 -8.42 -23.47 5.24
N LEU A 52 -7.71 -22.48 4.68
CA LEU A 52 -7.62 -21.13 5.24
C LEU A 52 -8.77 -20.23 4.74
N PRO A 53 -9.45 -19.49 5.64
CA PRO A 53 -10.36 -18.41 5.23
C PRO A 53 -9.68 -17.37 4.35
N PHE A 54 -10.44 -16.74 3.45
CA PHE A 54 -9.90 -15.69 2.57
C PHE A 54 -9.23 -14.55 3.32
N THR A 55 -9.79 -14.13 4.47
CA THR A 55 -9.21 -13.08 5.32
C THR A 55 -7.84 -13.47 5.86
N ILE A 56 -7.65 -14.73 6.24
CA ILE A 56 -6.35 -15.24 6.69
C ILE A 56 -5.36 -15.32 5.53
N ARG A 57 -5.82 -15.71 4.32
CA ARG A 57 -4.95 -15.70 3.13
C ARG A 57 -4.48 -14.28 2.77
N LEU A 58 -5.32 -13.26 2.96
CA LEU A 58 -4.92 -11.85 2.77
C LEU A 58 -3.85 -11.41 3.77
N LEU A 59 -4.01 -11.76 5.05
CA LEU A 59 -3.00 -11.48 6.07
C LEU A 59 -1.70 -12.24 5.80
N LEU A 60 -1.80 -13.51 5.38
CA LEU A 60 -0.67 -14.35 4.99
C LEU A 60 0.10 -13.74 3.81
N GLU A 61 -0.62 -13.27 2.78
CA GLU A 61 0.00 -12.61 1.63
C GLU A 61 0.71 -11.32 2.02
N ALA A 62 0.09 -10.50 2.89
CA ALA A 62 0.70 -9.27 3.38
C ALA A 62 1.99 -9.54 4.17
N ALA A 63 2.00 -10.57 5.02
CA ALA A 63 3.19 -10.98 5.76
C ALA A 63 4.27 -11.55 4.82
N LEU A 64 3.89 -12.43 3.90
CA LEU A 64 4.80 -13.04 2.92
C LEU A 64 5.50 -12.00 2.03
N ARG A 65 4.76 -11.00 1.57
CA ARG A 65 5.26 -9.88 0.76
C ARG A 65 6.37 -9.09 1.45
N LYS A 66 6.26 -8.92 2.77
CA LYS A 66 7.14 -8.09 3.58
C LYS A 66 8.08 -8.91 4.48
N CYS A 67 8.12 -10.24 4.29
CA CYS A 67 9.03 -11.11 5.04
C CYS A 67 10.48 -10.79 4.66
N ASP A 68 11.18 -10.17 5.59
CA ASP A 68 12.56 -9.71 5.47
C ASP A 68 13.48 -10.34 6.55
N ASP A 69 12.93 -11.24 7.37
CA ASP A 69 13.56 -11.85 8.55
C ASP A 69 14.02 -10.85 9.61
N PHE A 70 13.60 -9.58 9.51
CA PHE A 70 13.89 -8.53 10.49
C PHE A 70 12.62 -8.00 11.14
N LEU A 71 11.73 -7.34 10.37
CA LEU A 71 10.45 -6.82 10.86
C LEU A 71 9.35 -7.89 10.81
N ILE A 72 9.31 -8.65 9.72
CA ILE A 72 8.41 -9.79 9.56
C ILE A 72 9.29 -11.01 9.30
N LYS A 73 9.29 -11.91 10.26
CA LYS A 73 10.12 -13.10 10.24
C LYS A 73 9.40 -14.27 9.57
N ARG A 74 10.18 -15.26 9.19
CA ARG A 74 9.65 -16.53 8.67
C ARG A 74 8.63 -17.16 9.61
N GLU A 75 8.92 -17.14 10.92
CA GLU A 75 8.03 -17.71 11.94
C GLU A 75 6.67 -17.01 12.00
N ASP A 76 6.60 -15.70 11.68
CA ASP A 76 5.34 -14.95 11.64
C ASP A 76 4.48 -15.42 10.47
N VAL A 77 5.08 -15.62 9.30
CA VAL A 77 4.40 -16.18 8.11
C VAL A 77 3.88 -17.58 8.42
N GLU A 78 4.71 -18.45 8.99
CA GLU A 78 4.33 -19.81 9.38
C GLU A 78 3.20 -19.82 10.42
N ARG A 79 3.23 -18.89 11.38
CA ARG A 79 2.18 -18.74 12.41
C ARG A 79 0.84 -18.40 11.77
N ILE A 80 0.82 -17.45 10.82
CA ILE A 80 -0.42 -17.09 10.09
C ILE A 80 -0.88 -18.26 9.23
N ALA A 81 0.04 -18.93 8.56
CA ALA A 81 -0.28 -20.08 7.71
C ALA A 81 -0.89 -21.28 8.48
N ARG A 82 -0.49 -21.46 9.74
CA ARG A 82 -1.03 -22.51 10.64
C ARG A 82 -2.27 -22.08 11.41
N TRP A 83 -2.93 -21.00 10.97
CA TRP A 83 -4.14 -20.51 11.63
C TRP A 83 -5.23 -21.62 11.73
N SER A 84 -5.90 -21.66 12.88
CA SER A 84 -7.08 -22.47 13.10
C SER A 84 -8.09 -21.75 14.00
N PRO A 85 -9.40 -22.08 13.90
CA PRO A 85 -10.45 -21.41 14.70
C PRO A 85 -10.26 -21.53 16.21
N ASN A 86 -9.54 -22.55 16.65
CA ASN A 86 -9.36 -22.88 18.09
C ASN A 86 -7.99 -22.49 18.62
N MET A 87 -7.15 -21.81 17.83
CA MET A 87 -5.84 -21.36 18.31
C MET A 87 -5.99 -20.22 19.33
N THR A 88 -5.04 -20.12 20.25
CA THR A 88 -4.94 -18.95 21.13
C THR A 88 -4.63 -17.71 20.30
N PRO A 89 -5.38 -16.60 20.48
CA PRO A 89 -5.06 -15.34 19.78
C PRO A 89 -3.64 -14.87 20.09
N GLU A 90 -2.87 -14.58 19.07
CA GLU A 90 -1.53 -14.01 19.14
C GLU A 90 -1.41 -12.79 18.24
N GLU A 91 -0.55 -11.86 18.62
CA GLU A 91 -0.23 -10.71 17.78
C GLU A 91 0.60 -11.15 16.57
N ILE A 92 0.28 -10.55 15.42
CA ILE A 92 1.02 -10.75 14.19
C ILE A 92 1.52 -9.40 13.68
N PRO A 93 2.72 -9.33 13.08
CA PRO A 93 3.16 -8.11 12.42
C PRO A 93 2.29 -7.86 11.18
N PHE A 94 1.93 -6.62 10.96
CA PHE A 94 1.14 -6.21 9.81
C PHE A 94 1.77 -4.99 9.12
N ALA A 95 2.02 -5.11 7.83
CA ALA A 95 2.43 -4.00 6.98
C ALA A 95 1.55 -3.97 5.72
N PRO A 96 0.73 -2.93 5.54
CA PRO A 96 -0.10 -2.81 4.35
C PRO A 96 0.76 -2.63 3.10
N SER A 97 0.23 -3.02 1.95
CA SER A 97 0.90 -2.79 0.66
C SER A 97 0.80 -1.33 0.20
N ARG A 98 -0.24 -0.62 0.69
CA ARG A 98 -0.54 0.78 0.36
C ARG A 98 -1.43 1.37 1.45
N VAL A 99 -1.29 2.68 1.68
CA VAL A 99 -2.18 3.47 2.53
C VAL A 99 -2.92 4.47 1.66
N ILE A 100 -4.22 4.61 1.86
CA ILE A 100 -5.04 5.66 1.25
C ILE A 100 -5.46 6.60 2.35
N LEU A 101 -5.18 7.88 2.16
CA LEU A 101 -5.58 8.97 3.04
C LEU A 101 -6.62 9.84 2.32
N GLN A 102 -7.62 10.28 3.04
CA GLN A 102 -8.46 11.37 2.63
C GLN A 102 -7.87 12.71 3.11
N ASP A 103 -8.46 13.83 2.72
CA ASP A 103 -7.97 15.18 3.06
C ASP A 103 -7.85 15.43 4.56
N PHE A 104 -8.84 15.05 5.39
CA PHE A 104 -8.78 15.20 6.85
C PHE A 104 -7.68 14.40 7.55
N THR A 105 -7.29 13.28 6.99
CA THR A 105 -6.18 12.45 7.50
C THR A 105 -4.87 12.71 6.77
N GLY A 106 -4.96 13.09 5.50
CA GLY A 106 -3.82 13.28 4.61
C GLY A 106 -3.09 14.58 4.84
N VAL A 107 -3.82 15.71 4.97
CA VAL A 107 -3.18 17.03 5.16
C VAL A 107 -2.33 17.07 6.43
N PRO A 108 -2.81 16.68 7.62
CA PRO A 108 -1.96 16.59 8.80
C PRO A 108 -0.74 15.69 8.63
N ALA A 109 -0.90 14.53 7.99
CA ALA A 109 0.21 13.59 7.76
C ALA A 109 1.28 14.20 6.84
N VAL A 110 0.88 14.93 5.79
CA VAL A 110 1.81 15.62 4.89
C VAL A 110 2.55 16.74 5.62
N VAL A 111 1.86 17.52 6.47
CA VAL A 111 2.47 18.56 7.30
C VAL A 111 3.49 17.97 8.26
N ASP A 112 3.18 16.87 8.93
CA ASP A 112 4.10 16.21 9.84
C ASP A 112 5.35 15.69 9.11
N ILE A 113 5.20 15.10 7.92
CA ILE A 113 6.34 14.65 7.11
C ILE A 113 7.18 15.85 6.65
N ALA A 114 6.56 16.96 6.26
CA ALA A 114 7.27 18.18 5.89
C ALA A 114 8.09 18.74 7.07
N ALA A 115 7.48 18.83 8.25
CA ALA A 115 8.17 19.26 9.47
C ALA A 115 9.33 18.33 9.86
N LEU A 116 9.16 17.01 9.68
CA LEU A 116 10.25 16.05 9.91
C LEU A 116 11.40 16.23 8.92
N ARG A 117 11.12 16.58 7.66
CA ARG A 117 12.15 16.91 6.66
C ARG A 117 12.93 18.17 7.05
N ASP A 118 12.25 19.21 7.49
CA ASP A 118 12.90 20.44 7.98
C ASP A 118 13.80 20.14 9.18
N ALA A 119 13.30 19.40 10.16
CA ALA A 119 14.10 18.98 11.31
C ALA A 119 15.32 18.13 10.89
N MET A 120 15.17 17.26 9.89
CA MET A 120 16.28 16.46 9.38
C MET A 120 17.38 17.36 8.77
N VAL A 121 17.01 18.41 8.04
CA VAL A 121 17.96 19.40 7.50
C VAL A 121 18.68 20.14 8.63
N GLU A 122 17.95 20.61 9.65
CA GLU A 122 18.54 21.30 10.80
C GLU A 122 19.55 20.41 11.56
N LEU A 123 19.31 19.11 11.61
CA LEU A 123 20.22 18.12 12.22
C LEU A 123 21.38 17.72 11.29
N GLY A 124 21.45 18.27 10.08
CA GLY A 124 22.50 17.96 9.10
C GLY A 124 22.33 16.61 8.40
N GLY A 125 21.12 16.03 8.46
CA GLY A 125 20.76 14.80 7.78
C GLY A 125 20.19 15.02 6.38
N ASP A 126 19.87 13.93 5.70
CA ASP A 126 19.30 13.93 4.36
C ASP A 126 17.76 13.87 4.43
N PRO A 127 17.04 14.93 4.04
CA PRO A 127 15.58 14.98 4.10
C PRO A 127 14.90 13.95 3.19
N GLU A 128 15.55 13.47 2.13
CA GLU A 128 15.00 12.46 1.22
C GLU A 128 14.82 11.09 1.91
N LYS A 129 15.43 10.88 3.07
CA LYS A 129 15.23 9.67 3.89
C LYS A 129 13.92 9.69 4.68
N VAL A 130 13.29 10.86 4.79
CA VAL A 130 12.00 11.04 5.50
C VAL A 130 10.87 10.81 4.50
N ASN A 131 10.43 9.57 4.41
CA ASN A 131 9.31 9.14 3.56
C ASN A 131 8.53 8.03 4.25
N PRO A 132 7.23 7.85 3.91
CA PRO A 132 6.48 6.67 4.32
C PRO A 132 7.17 5.38 3.86
N GLN A 133 7.12 4.34 4.70
CA GLN A 133 7.71 3.03 4.39
C GLN A 133 6.89 2.22 3.36
N VAL A 134 5.66 2.64 3.10
CA VAL A 134 4.77 2.05 2.10
C VAL A 134 4.20 3.16 1.21
N PRO A 135 3.79 2.87 -0.03
CA PRO A 135 3.12 3.84 -0.88
C PRO A 135 1.90 4.45 -0.18
N VAL A 136 1.78 5.77 -0.22
CA VAL A 136 0.67 6.51 0.37
C VAL A 136 0.07 7.40 -0.71
N ASP A 137 -1.24 7.29 -0.91
CA ASP A 137 -2.00 8.16 -1.80
C ASP A 137 -2.94 9.03 -0.97
N LEU A 138 -2.89 10.32 -1.20
CA LEU A 138 -3.91 11.25 -0.74
C LEU A 138 -4.98 11.36 -1.81
N VAL A 139 -6.19 10.95 -1.49
CA VAL A 139 -7.35 11.02 -2.38
C VAL A 139 -8.36 11.97 -1.76
N ILE A 140 -8.56 13.09 -2.43
CA ILE A 140 -9.52 14.11 -2.00
C ILE A 140 -10.94 13.57 -2.18
N ASP A 141 -11.73 13.61 -1.12
CA ASP A 141 -13.11 13.13 -1.06
C ASP A 141 -14.09 14.20 -0.56
N HIS A 142 -13.85 15.44 -0.95
CA HIS A 142 -14.74 16.55 -0.60
C HIS A 142 -16.19 16.24 -0.98
N SER A 143 -17.14 16.66 -0.13
CA SER A 143 -18.55 16.65 -0.48
C SER A 143 -18.81 17.69 -1.57
N VAL A 144 -19.15 17.23 -2.77
CA VAL A 144 -19.38 18.10 -3.93
C VAL A 144 -20.88 18.37 -4.05
N GLN A 145 -21.24 19.66 -4.11
CA GLN A 145 -22.57 20.09 -4.50
C GLN A 145 -22.60 20.34 -6.00
N VAL A 146 -23.60 19.81 -6.70
CA VAL A 146 -23.80 20.10 -8.10
C VAL A 146 -24.54 21.44 -8.25
N ASP A 147 -23.80 22.51 -8.56
CA ASP A 147 -24.34 23.86 -8.75
C ASP A 147 -24.76 24.10 -10.20
N VAL A 148 -24.09 23.46 -11.13
CA VAL A 148 -24.35 23.58 -12.56
C VAL A 148 -24.89 22.27 -13.09
N SER A 149 -26.09 22.33 -13.68
CA SER A 149 -26.75 21.16 -14.26
C SER A 149 -25.96 20.53 -15.39
N GLY A 150 -25.94 19.20 -15.47
CA GLY A 150 -25.33 18.44 -16.57
C GLY A 150 -25.96 18.71 -17.97
N LEU A 151 -26.97 19.56 -18.08
CA LEU A 151 -27.51 20.05 -19.34
C LEU A 151 -26.58 21.05 -20.06
N PHE A 152 -25.63 21.65 -19.32
CA PHE A 152 -24.63 22.55 -19.89
C PHE A 152 -23.38 21.76 -20.26
N PRO A 153 -22.81 21.97 -21.46
CA PRO A 153 -21.63 21.23 -21.94
C PRO A 153 -20.39 21.36 -21.00
N ASP A 154 -20.26 22.50 -20.33
CA ASP A 154 -19.18 22.88 -19.43
C ASP A 154 -19.49 22.63 -17.94
N ALA A 155 -20.60 21.95 -17.66
CA ALA A 155 -21.08 21.75 -16.27
C ALA A 155 -20.02 21.11 -15.36
N ARG A 156 -19.28 20.13 -15.86
CA ARG A 156 -18.22 19.46 -15.10
C ARG A 156 -17.11 20.42 -14.68
N GLU A 157 -16.62 21.20 -15.62
CA GLU A 157 -15.52 22.15 -15.41
C GLU A 157 -15.94 23.23 -14.41
N ARG A 158 -17.12 23.83 -14.62
CA ARG A 158 -17.64 24.83 -13.70
C ARG A 158 -17.90 24.31 -12.28
N ASN A 159 -18.43 23.12 -12.12
CA ASN A 159 -18.60 22.53 -10.80
C ASN A 159 -17.26 22.24 -10.12
N LEU A 160 -16.25 21.84 -10.88
CA LEU A 160 -14.91 21.61 -10.36
C LEU A 160 -14.24 22.92 -9.88
N ASP A 161 -14.38 23.99 -10.66
CA ASP A 161 -13.86 25.32 -10.27
C ASP A 161 -14.53 25.83 -8.99
N ILE A 162 -15.86 25.67 -8.88
CA ILE A 162 -16.62 26.04 -7.67
C ILE A 162 -16.19 25.18 -6.47
N GLU A 163 -15.94 23.90 -6.68
CA GLU A 163 -15.43 23.01 -5.61
C GLU A 163 -14.08 23.49 -5.09
N TYR A 164 -13.13 23.77 -5.98
CA TYR A 164 -11.82 24.27 -5.59
C TYR A 164 -11.91 25.61 -4.87
N GLU A 165 -12.75 26.53 -5.35
CA GLU A 165 -12.96 27.83 -4.70
C GLU A 165 -13.50 27.67 -3.27
N ARG A 166 -14.45 26.74 -3.05
CA ARG A 166 -15.07 26.50 -1.74
C ARG A 166 -14.16 25.80 -0.76
N ASN A 167 -13.24 24.95 -1.24
CA ASN A 167 -12.33 24.16 -0.41
C ASN A 167 -10.88 24.69 -0.42
N MET A 168 -10.67 25.92 -0.90
CA MET A 168 -9.37 26.57 -0.88
C MET A 168 -9.03 26.98 0.56
N GLU A 169 -8.01 26.34 1.13
CA GLU A 169 -7.44 26.62 2.45
C GLU A 169 -6.09 27.33 2.31
#